data_d644d742cbbd07501d34a127e36b9923
#
_entry.id   d644d742cbbd07501d34a127e36b9923
#
_cell.length_a   1.000
_cell.length_b   1.000
_cell.length_c   1.000
_cell.angle_alpha   90.00
_cell.angle_beta   90.00
_cell.angle_gamma   90.00
#
_symmetry.space_group_name_H-M   'P 1'
#
loop_
_entity.id
_entity.type
_entity.pdbx_description
1 polymer ?
#
loop_
_entity_poly.entity_id
_entity_poly.type
_entity_poly.pdbx_seq_one_letter_code
_entity_poly.pdbx_strand_id
1 'polypeptide(L)'
;MHVVVTGALVENGAVLLVHRRPTKRAYPDVWDLPGGQVEAGESELQALAREMHEELGVHIVAESASRLGVLHAGSGEDALHVGVWQIGDWFGSPTNRAPEEHDDIAWVGISELGGLPLVHGVLAAMVHSLPEFECVRRHSDITDSNQHDRGTKTDCRACAGTDSSSR
;
A
#
# COMPACT_ATOMS: atom_id res chain seq x y z
N MET A 1 25.48 -0.96 -0.79
CA MET A 1 24.17 -1.35 -1.32
C MET A 1 23.12 -1.12 -0.24
N HIS A 2 22.11 -0.30 -0.53
CA HIS A 2 21.02 0.00 0.40
C HIS A 2 19.80 -0.85 0.00
N VAL A 3 19.17 -1.46 0.99
CA VAL A 3 17.93 -2.22 0.78
C VAL A 3 16.77 -1.40 1.32
N VAL A 4 15.78 -1.16 0.47
CA VAL A 4 14.56 -0.42 0.77
C VAL A 4 13.37 -1.32 0.48
N VAL A 5 12.30 -1.16 1.22
CA VAL A 5 11.04 -1.84 1.01
C VAL A 5 9.92 -0.82 0.90
N THR A 6 8.99 -1.04 -0.04
CA THR A 6 7.81 -0.20 -0.21
C THR A 6 6.56 -1.06 -0.32
N GLY A 7 5.42 -0.51 0.08
CA GLY A 7 4.16 -1.24 0.09
C GLY A 7 3.02 -0.50 -0.59
N ALA A 8 2.32 -1.21 -1.47
CA ALA A 8 1.09 -0.76 -2.09
C ALA A 8 -0.12 -1.21 -1.27
N LEU A 9 -0.75 -0.28 -0.55
CA LEU A 9 -2.08 -0.47 0.01
C LEU A 9 -3.08 -0.11 -1.09
N VAL A 10 -3.94 -1.05 -1.44
CA VAL A 10 -4.92 -0.85 -2.52
C VAL A 10 -6.33 -0.99 -1.97
N GLU A 11 -7.18 0.00 -2.24
CA GLU A 11 -8.59 -0.01 -1.85
C GLU A 11 -9.45 0.63 -2.94
N ASN A 12 -10.53 -0.04 -3.34
CA ASN A 12 -11.50 0.48 -4.32
C ASN A 12 -10.86 0.98 -5.64
N GLY A 13 -9.84 0.29 -6.14
CA GLY A 13 -9.15 0.66 -7.38
C GLY A 13 -8.21 1.85 -7.25
N ALA A 14 -7.93 2.30 -6.02
CA ALA A 14 -6.95 3.32 -5.72
C ALA A 14 -5.80 2.75 -4.89
N VAL A 15 -4.62 3.30 -5.04
CA VAL A 15 -3.43 3.00 -4.23
C VAL A 15 -3.09 4.20 -3.36
N LEU A 16 -2.66 3.94 -2.13
CA LEU A 16 -2.18 4.98 -1.23
C LEU A 16 -0.76 5.39 -1.61
N LEU A 17 -0.57 6.66 -1.87
CA LEU A 17 0.73 7.28 -2.11
C LEU A 17 1.06 8.29 -1.01
N VAL A 18 2.34 8.50 -0.81
CA VAL A 18 2.92 9.56 0.03
C VAL A 18 3.62 10.58 -0.87
N HIS A 19 3.46 11.88 -0.59
CA HIS A 19 4.15 12.93 -1.32
C HIS A 19 5.42 13.33 -0.58
N ARG A 20 6.58 13.10 -1.19
CA ARG A 20 7.89 13.42 -0.59
C ARG A 20 8.11 14.91 -0.56
N ARG A 21 8.47 15.43 0.62
CA ARG A 21 8.69 16.88 0.77
C ARG A 21 9.73 17.42 -0.21
N PRO A 22 9.53 18.66 -0.74
CA PRO A 22 10.52 19.32 -1.58
C PRO A 22 11.90 19.52 -0.92
N THR A 23 11.95 19.45 0.42
CA THR A 23 13.18 19.57 1.21
C THR A 23 13.98 18.27 1.35
N LYS A 24 13.45 17.14 0.87
CA LYS A 24 14.16 15.86 0.92
C LYS A 24 15.37 15.88 0.00
N ARG A 25 16.48 15.30 0.48
CA ARG A 25 17.75 15.25 -0.27
C ARG A 25 17.67 14.34 -1.49
N ALA A 26 16.95 13.23 -1.37
CA ALA A 26 16.76 12.26 -2.43
C ALA A 26 15.31 12.27 -2.89
N TYR A 27 15.09 12.37 -4.20
CA TYR A 27 13.78 12.37 -4.84
C TYR A 27 12.80 13.35 -4.18
N PRO A 28 13.08 14.67 -4.17
CA PRO A 28 12.15 15.67 -3.64
C PRO A 28 10.96 15.88 -4.55
N ASP A 29 9.82 16.30 -3.98
CA ASP A 29 8.64 16.80 -4.71
C ASP A 29 8.06 15.78 -5.70
N VAL A 30 8.00 14.52 -5.29
CA VAL A 30 7.44 13.40 -6.08
C VAL A 30 6.59 12.48 -5.21
N TRP A 31 5.70 11.73 -5.84
CA TRP A 31 4.91 10.71 -5.19
C TRP A 31 5.65 9.38 -5.13
N ASP A 32 5.44 8.65 -4.05
CA ASP A 32 6.05 7.34 -3.82
C ASP A 32 5.07 6.40 -3.11
N LEU A 33 5.37 5.11 -3.14
CA LEU A 33 4.76 4.18 -2.22
C LEU A 33 5.37 4.38 -0.83
N PRO A 34 4.58 4.29 0.25
CA PRO A 34 5.10 4.34 1.61
C PRO A 34 6.09 3.20 1.86
N GLY A 35 7.07 3.46 2.72
CA GLY A 35 8.11 2.50 3.06
C GLY A 35 9.46 3.15 3.31
N GLY A 36 10.47 2.33 3.62
CA GLY A 36 11.77 2.85 3.99
C GLY A 36 12.88 1.83 3.97
N GLN A 37 13.96 2.14 4.66
CA GLN A 37 15.16 1.32 4.67
C GLN A 37 14.99 0.08 5.55
N VAL A 38 15.45 -1.07 5.05
CA VAL A 38 15.56 -2.29 5.85
C VAL A 38 16.75 -2.16 6.80
N GLU A 39 16.49 -2.24 8.09
CA GLU A 39 17.52 -2.13 9.12
C GLU A 39 18.29 -3.46 9.30
N ALA A 40 19.44 -3.36 9.96
CA ALA A 40 20.28 -4.54 10.20
C ALA A 40 19.53 -5.57 11.08
N GLY A 41 19.37 -6.78 10.54
CA GLY A 41 18.68 -7.86 11.22
C GLY A 41 17.17 -7.94 10.96
N GLU A 42 16.59 -6.99 10.23
CA GLU A 42 15.21 -7.06 9.77
C GLU A 42 15.07 -7.88 8.47
N SER A 43 13.95 -8.57 8.32
CA SER A 43 13.47 -8.99 7.01
C SER A 43 12.74 -7.85 6.32
N GLU A 44 12.55 -7.93 4.99
CA GLU A 44 11.78 -6.93 4.24
C GLU A 44 10.35 -6.75 4.81
N LEU A 45 9.69 -7.83 5.22
CA LEU A 45 8.34 -7.75 5.79
C LEU A 45 8.32 -7.12 7.19
N GLN A 46 9.36 -7.31 7.99
CA GLN A 46 9.48 -6.65 9.29
C GLN A 46 9.70 -5.14 9.10
N ALA A 47 10.60 -4.76 8.20
CA ALA A 47 10.81 -3.36 7.86
C ALA A 47 9.54 -2.72 7.30
N LEU A 48 8.84 -3.41 6.38
CA LEU A 48 7.58 -2.94 5.82
C LEU A 48 6.52 -2.70 6.91
N ALA A 49 6.36 -3.64 7.84
CA ALA A 49 5.41 -3.49 8.95
C ALA A 49 5.75 -2.30 9.85
N ARG A 50 7.03 -2.09 10.16
CA ARG A 50 7.51 -0.95 10.94
C ARG A 50 7.25 0.36 10.21
N GLU A 51 7.66 0.50 8.96
CA GLU A 51 7.49 1.72 8.16
C GLU A 51 6.01 2.08 7.97
N MET A 52 5.13 1.10 7.66
CA MET A 52 3.69 1.34 7.54
C MET A 52 3.08 1.86 8.86
N HIS A 53 3.59 1.39 9.99
CA HIS A 53 3.14 1.90 11.29
C HIS A 53 3.70 3.29 11.58
N GLU A 54 4.97 3.53 11.32
CA GLU A 54 5.64 4.81 11.58
C GLU A 54 5.09 5.93 10.67
N GLU A 55 4.97 5.68 9.37
CA GLU A 55 4.55 6.69 8.40
C GLU A 55 3.05 6.91 8.34
N LEU A 56 2.25 5.84 8.46
CA LEU A 56 0.81 5.86 8.21
C LEU A 56 -0.05 5.50 9.44
N GLY A 57 0.52 4.91 10.48
CA GLY A 57 -0.20 4.46 11.66
C GLY A 57 -1.04 3.21 11.45
N VAL A 58 -0.79 2.45 10.40
CA VAL A 58 -1.49 1.19 10.12
C VAL A 58 -0.66 -0.02 10.54
N HIS A 59 -1.34 -1.10 10.90
CA HIS A 59 -0.73 -2.39 11.18
C HIS A 59 -1.06 -3.37 10.05
N ILE A 60 -0.08 -3.73 9.25
CA ILE A 60 -0.27 -4.67 8.15
C ILE A 60 -0.38 -6.11 8.64
N VAL A 61 -1.16 -6.92 7.93
CA VAL A 61 -1.18 -8.38 8.10
C VAL A 61 -0.12 -8.96 7.20
N ALA A 62 1.02 -9.34 7.76
CA ALA A 62 2.21 -9.77 6.99
C ALA A 62 1.94 -10.97 6.07
N GLU A 63 1.06 -11.88 6.49
CA GLU A 63 0.65 -13.05 5.73
C GLU A 63 -0.18 -12.69 4.48
N SER A 64 -0.77 -11.49 4.44
CA SER A 64 -1.49 -10.97 3.29
C SER A 64 -0.61 -10.26 2.27
N ALA A 65 0.66 -10.01 2.64
CA ALA A 65 1.59 -9.31 1.78
C ALA A 65 2.16 -10.24 0.70
N SER A 66 2.18 -9.77 -0.54
CA SER A 66 2.79 -10.48 -1.66
C SER A 66 3.78 -9.59 -2.40
N ARG A 67 4.90 -10.17 -2.83
CA ARG A 67 5.94 -9.42 -3.53
C ARG A 67 5.53 -9.15 -4.97
N LEU A 68 5.47 -7.89 -5.36
CA LEU A 68 5.21 -7.48 -6.74
C LEU A 68 6.48 -7.53 -7.60
N GLY A 69 7.61 -7.20 -7.02
CA GLY A 69 8.87 -7.20 -7.74
C GLY A 69 10.00 -6.52 -6.98
N VAL A 70 11.08 -6.30 -7.69
CA VAL A 70 12.27 -5.63 -7.21
C VAL A 70 12.72 -4.59 -8.22
N LEU A 71 13.08 -3.42 -7.75
CA LEU A 71 13.72 -2.39 -8.54
C LEU A 71 15.18 -2.28 -8.14
N HIS A 72 16.03 -2.07 -9.11
CA HIS A 72 17.43 -1.77 -8.90
C HIS A 72 17.73 -0.38 -9.46
N ALA A 73 18.31 0.49 -8.65
CA ALA A 73 18.70 1.84 -9.06
C ALA A 73 20.11 2.14 -8.55
N GLY A 74 20.79 3.07 -9.21
CA GLY A 74 22.16 3.43 -8.86
C GLY A 74 23.19 2.35 -9.23
N SER A 75 24.42 2.56 -8.79
CA SER A 75 25.54 1.63 -9.01
C SER A 75 26.60 1.78 -7.92
N GLY A 76 27.44 0.77 -7.73
CA GLY A 76 28.49 0.80 -6.71
C GLY A 76 27.97 0.87 -5.28
N GLU A 77 28.51 1.76 -4.48
CA GLU A 77 28.12 1.94 -3.08
C GLU A 77 26.71 2.53 -2.94
N ASP A 78 26.27 3.32 -3.94
CA ASP A 78 24.93 3.94 -4.00
C ASP A 78 23.90 3.01 -4.64
N ALA A 79 24.22 1.74 -4.90
CA ALA A 79 23.28 0.78 -5.43
C ALA A 79 22.10 0.60 -4.46
N LEU A 80 20.90 0.78 -4.98
CA LEU A 80 19.63 0.66 -4.28
C LEU A 80 18.88 -0.58 -4.76
N HIS A 81 18.42 -1.39 -3.81
CA HIS A 81 17.55 -2.53 -4.03
C HIS A 81 16.21 -2.23 -3.36
N VAL A 82 15.16 -2.08 -4.14
CA VAL A 82 13.84 -1.73 -3.63
C VAL A 82 12.90 -2.93 -3.81
N GLY A 83 12.53 -3.56 -2.70
CA GLY A 83 11.47 -4.57 -2.68
C GLY A 83 10.10 -3.89 -2.72
N VAL A 84 9.29 -4.21 -3.73
CA VAL A 84 7.93 -3.66 -3.86
C VAL A 84 6.93 -4.76 -3.50
N TRP A 85 6.07 -4.44 -2.54
CA TRP A 85 5.09 -5.38 -1.99
C TRP A 85 3.68 -4.86 -2.15
N GLN A 86 2.74 -5.74 -2.39
CA GLN A 86 1.31 -5.48 -2.22
C GLN A 86 0.90 -5.94 -0.83
N ILE A 87 0.06 -5.14 -0.17
CA ILE A 87 -0.51 -5.44 1.14
C ILE A 87 -2.00 -5.71 0.96
N GLY A 88 -2.40 -6.95 1.25
CA GLY A 88 -3.78 -7.39 1.06
C GLY A 88 -4.71 -7.01 2.21
N ASP A 89 -4.17 -6.86 3.45
CA ASP A 89 -5.00 -6.55 4.62
C ASP A 89 -4.20 -5.76 5.67
N TRP A 90 -4.89 -4.87 6.38
CA TRP A 90 -4.31 -4.05 7.45
C TRP A 90 -5.38 -3.53 8.42
N PHE A 91 -4.96 -3.13 9.60
CA PHE A 91 -5.78 -2.50 10.62
C PHE A 91 -5.47 -1.01 10.75
N GLY A 92 -6.49 -0.21 11.03
CA GLY A 92 -6.37 1.24 11.18
C GLY A 92 -6.65 1.99 9.88
N SER A 93 -6.80 3.30 10.00
CA SER A 93 -7.00 4.20 8.87
C SER A 93 -5.70 4.94 8.60
N PRO A 94 -5.16 4.92 7.38
CA PRO A 94 -3.93 5.61 7.06
C PRO A 94 -4.04 7.12 7.31
N THR A 95 -3.05 7.67 7.98
CA THR A 95 -2.87 9.10 8.22
C THR A 95 -1.39 9.46 8.07
N ASN A 96 -1.06 10.68 7.66
CA ASN A 96 0.34 11.09 7.61
C ASN A 96 0.88 11.27 9.04
N ARG A 97 1.73 10.35 9.47
CA ARG A 97 2.39 10.37 10.78
C ARG A 97 3.87 10.77 10.72
N ALA A 98 4.40 10.93 9.52
CA ALA A 98 5.78 11.38 9.26
C ALA A 98 5.79 12.72 8.49
N PRO A 99 5.23 13.81 9.05
CA PRO A 99 5.13 15.08 8.34
C PRO A 99 6.49 15.74 8.03
N GLU A 100 7.56 15.29 8.67
CA GLU A 100 8.94 15.67 8.37
C GLU A 100 9.46 15.02 7.07
N GLU A 101 8.86 13.91 6.65
CA GLU A 101 9.22 13.18 5.43
C GLU A 101 8.25 13.47 4.28
N HIS A 102 6.96 13.49 4.58
CA HIS A 102 5.88 13.62 3.61
C HIS A 102 5.01 14.83 3.95
N ASP A 103 4.72 15.66 2.97
CA ASP A 103 3.80 16.80 3.17
C ASP A 103 2.36 16.47 2.80
N ASP A 104 2.13 15.35 2.10
CA ASP A 104 0.79 14.87 1.79
C ASP A 104 0.74 13.33 1.68
N ILE A 105 -0.47 12.77 1.84
CA ILE A 105 -0.81 11.39 1.48
C ILE A 105 -2.13 11.40 0.71
N ALA A 106 -2.25 10.56 -0.31
CA ALA A 106 -3.47 10.51 -1.12
C ALA A 106 -3.77 9.10 -1.63
N TRP A 107 -5.06 8.79 -1.69
CA TRP A 107 -5.56 7.67 -2.48
C TRP A 107 -5.68 8.10 -3.93
N VAL A 108 -4.90 7.48 -4.80
CA VAL A 108 -4.84 7.81 -6.23
C VAL A 108 -5.36 6.63 -7.04
N GLY A 109 -6.27 6.90 -7.97
CA GLY A 109 -6.76 5.88 -8.89
C GLY A 109 -5.61 5.21 -9.65
N ILE A 110 -5.58 3.89 -9.70
CA ILE A 110 -4.49 3.15 -10.35
C ILE A 110 -4.33 3.59 -11.81
N SER A 111 -5.43 3.90 -12.50
CA SER A 111 -5.41 4.41 -13.88
C SER A 111 -4.79 5.80 -14.02
N GLU A 112 -4.67 6.57 -12.94
CA GLU A 112 -4.15 7.95 -12.93
C GLU A 112 -2.64 8.00 -12.63
N LEU A 113 -2.04 6.91 -12.16
CA LEU A 113 -0.63 6.85 -11.75
C LEU A 113 0.34 7.30 -12.84
N GLY A 114 0.05 6.99 -14.10
CA GLY A 114 0.91 7.36 -15.24
C GLY A 114 1.03 8.86 -15.48
N GLY A 115 0.16 9.67 -14.88
CA GLY A 115 0.19 11.14 -14.96
C GLY A 115 0.92 11.83 -13.82
N LEU A 116 1.36 11.07 -12.80
CA LEU A 116 2.03 11.64 -11.62
C LEU A 116 3.56 11.58 -11.74
N PRO A 117 4.27 12.54 -11.14
CA PRO A 117 5.71 12.46 -10.94
C PRO A 117 6.00 11.42 -9.84
N LEU A 118 6.22 10.18 -10.23
CA LEU A 118 6.59 9.08 -9.32
C LEU A 118 8.10 8.99 -9.17
N VAL A 119 8.58 8.60 -7.98
CA VAL A 119 10.02 8.33 -7.72
C VAL A 119 10.60 7.37 -8.77
N HIS A 120 9.87 6.32 -9.09
CA HIS A 120 10.21 5.39 -10.16
C HIS A 120 8.99 5.16 -11.04
N GLY A 121 9.06 5.60 -12.30
CA GLY A 121 7.94 5.46 -13.26
C GLY A 121 7.47 4.01 -13.45
N VAL A 122 8.35 3.04 -13.21
CA VAL A 122 8.01 1.60 -13.27
C VAL A 122 7.05 1.17 -12.15
N LEU A 123 6.94 1.93 -11.05
CA LEU A 123 5.96 1.65 -9.98
C LEU A 123 4.53 1.66 -10.53
N ALA A 124 4.20 2.57 -11.43
CA ALA A 124 2.90 2.59 -12.08
C ALA A 124 2.61 1.27 -12.80
N ALA A 125 3.58 0.74 -13.56
CA ALA A 125 3.42 -0.53 -14.27
C ALA A 125 3.29 -1.71 -13.31
N MET A 126 4.04 -1.72 -12.21
CA MET A 126 3.95 -2.76 -11.18
C MET A 126 2.58 -2.75 -10.49
N VAL A 127 2.08 -1.58 -10.12
CA VAL A 127 0.77 -1.43 -9.50
C VAL A 127 -0.37 -1.75 -10.48
N HIS A 128 -0.24 -1.40 -11.76
CA HIS A 128 -1.20 -1.80 -12.80
C HIS A 128 -1.28 -3.32 -13.02
N SER A 129 -0.22 -4.06 -12.71
CA SER A 129 -0.21 -5.52 -12.84
C SER A 129 -0.93 -6.23 -11.69
N LEU A 130 -1.41 -5.47 -10.68
CA LEU A 130 -2.17 -6.05 -9.58
C LEU A 130 -3.48 -6.65 -10.09
N PRO A 131 -3.83 -7.87 -9.65
CA PRO A 131 -5.17 -8.38 -9.91
C PRO A 131 -6.18 -7.42 -9.29
N GLU A 132 -7.30 -7.19 -9.99
CA GLU A 132 -8.40 -6.39 -9.44
C GLU A 132 -8.84 -7.01 -8.11
N PHE A 133 -8.49 -6.35 -7.00
CA PHE A 133 -8.93 -6.81 -5.68
C PHE A 133 -10.38 -6.41 -5.46
N GLU A 134 -11.25 -7.39 -5.46
CA GLU A 134 -12.55 -7.27 -4.82
C GLU A 134 -12.34 -6.96 -3.33
N CYS A 135 -12.87 -5.82 -2.93
CA CYS A 135 -13.17 -5.37 -1.58
C CYS A 135 -12.48 -6.17 -0.44
N VAL A 136 -11.27 -5.76 -0.05
CA VAL A 136 -10.66 -6.24 1.20
C VAL A 136 -11.50 -5.72 2.37
N ARG A 137 -12.05 -6.63 3.16
CA ARG A 137 -12.87 -6.30 4.33
C ARG A 137 -11.97 -5.68 5.40
N ARG A 138 -12.20 -4.40 5.66
CA ARG A 138 -11.64 -3.80 6.88
C ARG A 138 -12.21 -4.51 8.10
N HIS A 139 -11.36 -5.05 8.93
CA HIS A 139 -11.70 -5.32 10.31
C HIS A 139 -11.70 -3.99 11.06
N SER A 140 -12.83 -3.28 11.00
CA SER A 140 -13.07 -2.15 11.88
C SER A 140 -13.29 -2.68 13.29
N ASP A 141 -12.43 -2.17 14.20
CA ASP A 141 -12.64 -2.09 15.63
C ASP A 141 -12.90 -3.39 16.42
N ILE A 142 -11.84 -3.94 16.99
CA ILE A 142 -11.99 -4.67 18.26
C ILE A 142 -12.10 -3.61 19.36
N THR A 143 -13.28 -3.05 19.55
CA THR A 143 -13.67 -2.52 20.84
C THR A 143 -14.22 -3.69 21.65
N ASP A 144 -13.47 -4.04 22.67
CA ASP A 144 -13.89 -4.88 23.78
C ASP A 144 -15.26 -4.41 24.30
N SER A 145 -16.29 -5.24 24.13
CA SER A 145 -17.52 -5.18 24.91
C SER A 145 -18.31 -6.46 24.70
N ASN A 146 -18.18 -7.33 25.68
CA ASN A 146 -19.06 -8.41 26.01
C ASN A 146 -20.54 -7.98 25.95
N GLN A 147 -21.32 -8.38 24.92
CA GLN A 147 -22.74 -8.60 25.05
C GLN A 147 -23.28 -9.53 23.96
N HIS A 148 -23.94 -10.60 24.42
CA HIS A 148 -24.87 -11.45 23.65
C HIS A 148 -25.89 -10.57 22.91
N ASP A 149 -26.05 -10.74 21.60
CA ASP A 149 -27.38 -10.93 21.04
C ASP A 149 -27.34 -11.49 19.60
N ARG A 150 -28.47 -12.11 19.26
CA ARG A 150 -28.79 -12.98 18.14
C ARG A 150 -28.80 -12.27 16.80
N GLY A 151 -28.31 -12.99 15.81
CA GLY A 151 -28.68 -13.06 14.42
C GLY A 151 -29.38 -11.89 13.71
N THR A 152 -28.72 -11.41 12.68
CA THR A 152 -29.42 -11.05 11.44
C THR A 152 -28.44 -11.24 10.27
N LYS A 153 -28.78 -12.20 9.40
CA LYS A 153 -28.21 -12.29 8.06
C LYS A 153 -28.59 -11.04 7.30
N THR A 154 -27.62 -10.26 6.87
CA THR A 154 -27.86 -9.23 5.86
C THR A 154 -27.32 -9.74 4.53
N ASP A 155 -28.26 -10.11 3.65
CA ASP A 155 -28.02 -10.50 2.27
C ASP A 155 -27.30 -9.39 1.50
N CYS A 156 -26.12 -9.66 1.00
CA CYS A 156 -25.48 -8.88 -0.04
C CYS A 156 -26.17 -9.19 -1.38
N ARG A 157 -27.17 -8.39 -1.75
CA ARG A 157 -27.76 -8.37 -3.10
C ARG A 157 -26.97 -7.42 -3.97
N ALA A 158 -25.97 -7.90 -4.66
CA ALA A 158 -25.43 -7.26 -5.87
C ALA A 158 -24.52 -8.24 -6.62
N CYS A 159 -25.04 -9.41 -6.98
CA CYS A 159 -24.52 -10.26 -8.05
C CYS A 159 -25.69 -10.97 -8.69
N ALA A 160 -26.47 -10.22 -9.46
CA ALA A 160 -27.43 -10.80 -10.39
C ALA A 160 -26.89 -10.57 -11.80
N GLY A 161 -26.35 -11.64 -12.37
CA GLY A 161 -25.90 -11.68 -13.73
C GLY A 161 -27.03 -11.40 -14.71
N THR A 162 -26.72 -10.70 -15.78
CA THR A 162 -27.54 -10.66 -16.99
C THR A 162 -27.19 -11.85 -17.86
N ASP A 163 -27.98 -12.88 -17.70
CA ASP A 163 -28.11 -13.94 -18.71
C ASP A 163 -29.04 -13.40 -19.80
N SER A 164 -28.53 -13.24 -21.01
CA SER A 164 -29.37 -13.02 -22.20
C SER A 164 -29.10 -14.12 -23.20
N SER A 165 -29.91 -15.13 -23.08
CA SER A 165 -30.04 -16.19 -24.07
C SER A 165 -31.16 -15.84 -25.06
N SER A 166 -30.83 -15.98 -26.33
CA SER A 166 -31.67 -16.48 -27.42
C SER A 166 -32.84 -15.67 -27.98
N ARG A 167 -32.77 -15.17 -29.16
CA ARG A 167 -33.37 -15.75 -30.40
C ARG A 167 -33.09 -14.87 -31.56
#